data_0874e16fd83597ea8821b5ff3bcdf4f3
#
_entry.id   0874e16fd83597ea8821b5ff3bcdf4f3
#
_cell.length_a   1.000
_cell.length_b   1.000
_cell.length_c   1.000
_cell.angle_alpha   90.00
_cell.angle_beta   90.00
_cell.angle_gamma   90.00
#
_symmetry.space_group_name_H-M   'P 1'
#
loop_
_entity.id
_entity.type
_entity.pdbx_description
1 polymer ?
#
loop_
_entity_poly.entity_id
_entity_poly.type
_entity_poly.pdbx_seq_one_letter_code
_entity_poly.pdbx_strand_id
1 'polypeptide(L)'
;MNTNKHDIITFGRSSIDLYSQNIGAPFNLIKGFDAFVGGSPLNIAVGCCRLGLDASLLSAVGEDKVGEFLINFLTEEGVNVTNVPTKKGTRTSAVILGIEPPDKFPLVFYRDNASDSQVDIDDVDRANIPDYKVLLINGTAMNIEPTRSATFYATEVALKNNVKVVLDLDFRADQWHDYRAFGVTVRAILPQVKIAIGTEEEILAATIENVSQVEIKDQQMSAPEIKGDIDLAIKKI
;
A
#
# COMPACT_ATOMS: atom_id res chain seq x y z
N MET A 1 -30.52 12.34 -8.56
CA MET A 1 -30.61 11.76 -7.23
C MET A 1 -29.27 12.04 -6.54
N ASN A 2 -29.30 12.88 -5.50
CA ASN A 2 -28.07 13.20 -4.73
C ASN A 2 -27.89 12.08 -3.70
N THR A 3 -27.36 10.93 -4.12
CA THR A 3 -26.90 9.93 -3.17
C THR A 3 -25.66 10.51 -2.52
N ASN A 4 -25.68 10.71 -1.20
CA ASN A 4 -24.50 11.09 -0.44
C ASN A 4 -23.44 9.99 -0.65
N LYS A 5 -22.50 10.22 -1.55
CA LYS A 5 -21.38 9.30 -1.77
C LYS A 5 -20.41 9.38 -0.59
N HIS A 6 -19.88 8.25 -0.18
CA HIS A 6 -18.71 8.20 0.70
C HIS A 6 -17.53 9.00 0.10
N ASP A 7 -16.65 9.53 0.93
CA ASP A 7 -15.61 10.42 0.43
C ASP A 7 -14.51 9.66 -0.28
N ILE A 8 -14.00 8.58 0.33
CA ILE A 8 -12.86 7.84 -0.21
C ILE A 8 -12.90 6.36 0.15
N ILE A 9 -12.50 5.52 -0.80
CA ILE A 9 -12.07 4.15 -0.55
C ILE A 9 -10.59 4.02 -0.88
N THR A 10 -9.79 3.51 0.05
CA THR A 10 -8.37 3.24 -0.15
C THR A 10 -8.17 1.75 -0.38
N PHE A 11 -7.36 1.37 -1.37
CA PHE A 11 -7.16 -0.02 -1.75
C PHE A 11 -5.71 -0.44 -1.64
N GLY A 12 -5.44 -1.49 -0.87
CA GLY A 12 -4.14 -2.16 -0.84
C GLY A 12 -3.77 -2.75 0.51
N ARG A 13 -2.49 -2.65 0.87
CA ARG A 13 -1.88 -3.34 2.00
C ARG A 13 -2.43 -2.87 3.35
N SER A 14 -2.64 -3.86 4.24
CA SER A 14 -2.84 -3.66 5.66
C SER A 14 -1.94 -4.62 6.45
N SER A 15 -1.25 -4.14 7.47
CA SER A 15 -0.27 -4.92 8.24
C SER A 15 -0.23 -4.52 9.71
N ILE A 16 0.30 -5.43 10.55
CA ILE A 16 0.85 -5.03 11.84
C ILE A 16 2.31 -4.64 11.63
N ASP A 17 2.70 -3.48 12.17
CA ASP A 17 4.07 -3.01 12.13
C ASP A 17 4.66 -3.05 13.55
N LEU A 18 5.72 -3.83 13.72
CA LEU A 18 6.40 -4.03 14.99
C LEU A 18 7.66 -3.18 15.05
N TYR A 19 7.60 -2.07 15.76
CA TYR A 19 8.71 -1.12 15.91
C TYR A 19 9.57 -1.43 17.12
N SER A 20 10.90 -1.46 16.92
CA SER A 20 11.84 -1.68 18.00
C SER A 20 11.66 -0.70 19.16
N GLN A 21 11.54 -1.22 20.37
CA GLN A 21 11.64 -0.43 21.62
C GLN A 21 13.07 -0.01 21.92
N ASN A 22 14.09 -0.66 21.33
CA ASN A 22 15.49 -0.39 21.56
C ASN A 22 16.05 0.54 20.46
N ILE A 23 15.75 1.83 20.53
CA ILE A 23 16.23 2.83 19.58
C ILE A 23 17.76 2.87 19.58
N GLY A 24 18.36 2.77 18.39
CA GLY A 24 19.82 2.77 18.19
C GLY A 24 20.49 1.41 18.38
N ALA A 25 19.75 0.36 18.77
CA ALA A 25 20.32 -0.97 18.89
C ALA A 25 20.42 -1.66 17.51
N PRO A 26 21.51 -2.36 17.22
CA PRO A 26 21.57 -3.27 16.07
C PRO A 26 20.42 -4.28 16.11
N PHE A 27 19.91 -4.67 14.95
CA PHE A 27 18.70 -5.49 14.84
C PHE A 27 18.74 -6.79 15.68
N ASN A 28 19.91 -7.46 15.74
CA ASN A 28 20.12 -8.68 16.52
C ASN A 28 20.17 -8.47 18.06
N LEU A 29 20.15 -7.23 18.53
CA LEU A 29 20.14 -6.89 19.96
C LEU A 29 18.77 -6.34 20.43
N ILE A 30 17.78 -6.28 19.56
CA ILE A 30 16.42 -5.85 19.91
C ILE A 30 15.79 -6.87 20.86
N LYS A 31 15.19 -6.40 21.95
CA LYS A 31 14.59 -7.22 23.01
C LYS A 31 13.05 -7.15 23.04
N GLY A 32 12.45 -6.15 22.38
CA GLY A 32 11.02 -5.96 22.37
C GLY A 32 10.58 -5.03 21.26
N PHE A 33 9.30 -5.10 20.93
CA PHE A 33 8.67 -4.30 19.90
C PHE A 33 7.35 -3.73 20.39
N ASP A 34 7.01 -2.53 19.95
CA ASP A 34 5.69 -1.94 20.06
C ASP A 34 4.90 -2.23 18.78
N ALA A 35 3.62 -2.58 18.96
CA ALA A 35 2.75 -2.94 17.85
C ALA A 35 1.93 -1.73 17.38
N PHE A 36 1.98 -1.47 16.09
CA PHE A 36 1.20 -0.45 15.40
C PHE A 36 0.50 -1.06 14.18
N VAL A 37 -0.43 -0.34 13.61
CA VAL A 37 -0.98 -0.68 12.29
C VAL A 37 -0.09 -0.08 11.20
N GLY A 38 -0.02 -0.75 10.04
CA GLY A 38 0.78 -0.32 8.91
C GLY A 38 0.09 -0.54 7.56
N GLY A 39 0.75 -0.05 6.52
CA GLY A 39 0.25 -0.03 5.15
C GLY A 39 -0.23 1.35 4.74
N SER A 40 0.29 1.89 3.63
CA SER A 40 -0.07 3.23 3.15
C SER A 40 -1.59 3.39 3.00
N PRO A 41 -2.35 2.48 2.34
CA PRO A 41 -3.79 2.65 2.21
C PRO A 41 -4.53 2.65 3.55
N LEU A 42 -4.12 1.81 4.51
CA LEU A 42 -4.69 1.77 5.84
C LEU A 42 -4.47 3.11 6.56
N ASN A 43 -3.23 3.59 6.57
CA ASN A 43 -2.86 4.84 7.24
C ASN A 43 -3.57 6.05 6.61
N ILE A 44 -3.76 6.06 5.29
CA ILE A 44 -4.49 7.12 4.58
C ILE A 44 -5.97 7.07 4.97
N ALA A 45 -6.61 5.89 5.04
CA ALA A 45 -8.00 5.77 5.48
C ALA A 45 -8.19 6.33 6.90
N VAL A 46 -7.32 5.94 7.84
CA VAL A 46 -7.32 6.48 9.22
C VAL A 46 -7.12 8.00 9.23
N GLY A 47 -6.13 8.49 8.47
CA GLY A 47 -5.89 9.94 8.35
C GLY A 47 -7.09 10.70 7.83
N CYS A 48 -7.78 10.16 6.82
CA CYS A 48 -9.02 10.73 6.28
C CYS A 48 -10.12 10.79 7.34
N CYS A 49 -10.35 9.71 8.11
CA CYS A 49 -11.35 9.70 9.19
C CYS A 49 -11.01 10.74 10.28
N ARG A 50 -9.75 10.83 10.68
CA ARG A 50 -9.29 11.85 11.66
C ARG A 50 -9.48 13.29 11.17
N LEU A 51 -9.49 13.50 9.85
CA LEU A 51 -9.78 14.79 9.22
C LEU A 51 -11.29 15.00 8.95
N GLY A 52 -12.15 14.09 9.39
CA GLY A 52 -13.60 14.21 9.29
C GLY A 52 -14.19 13.72 7.96
N LEU A 53 -13.44 12.97 7.15
CA LEU A 53 -13.93 12.35 5.93
C LEU A 53 -14.53 10.97 6.22
N ASP A 54 -15.49 10.55 5.41
CA ASP A 54 -16.07 9.21 5.41
C ASP A 54 -15.19 8.29 4.54
N ALA A 55 -14.34 7.48 5.20
CA ALA A 55 -13.35 6.65 4.54
C ALA A 55 -13.58 5.16 4.77
N SER A 56 -13.34 4.37 3.73
CA SER A 56 -13.35 2.91 3.74
C SER A 56 -11.98 2.36 3.34
N LEU A 57 -11.66 1.17 3.83
CA LEU A 57 -10.50 0.41 3.38
C LEU A 57 -10.96 -0.83 2.59
N LEU A 58 -10.45 -1.02 1.37
CA LEU A 58 -10.50 -2.26 0.62
C LEU A 58 -9.15 -2.97 0.77
N SER A 59 -9.15 -4.03 1.55
CA SER A 59 -7.97 -4.85 1.88
C SER A 59 -8.45 -6.25 2.27
N ALA A 60 -7.60 -7.05 2.91
CA ALA A 60 -8.05 -8.28 3.55
C ALA A 60 -7.17 -8.62 4.74
N VAL A 61 -7.72 -9.39 5.68
CA VAL A 61 -7.01 -9.94 6.84
C VAL A 61 -7.09 -11.46 6.85
N GLY A 62 -6.17 -12.12 7.56
CA GLY A 62 -6.21 -13.55 7.83
C GLY A 62 -7.19 -13.90 8.93
N GLU A 63 -7.51 -15.20 9.04
CA GLU A 63 -8.25 -15.75 10.17
C GLU A 63 -7.28 -15.91 11.38
N ASP A 64 -6.75 -14.78 11.88
CA ASP A 64 -5.75 -14.74 12.93
C ASP A 64 -5.91 -13.51 13.86
N LYS A 65 -5.19 -13.52 14.99
CA LYS A 65 -5.28 -12.47 16.01
C LYS A 65 -4.71 -11.13 15.55
N VAL A 66 -3.82 -11.13 14.55
CA VAL A 66 -3.31 -9.90 13.94
C VAL A 66 -4.40 -9.24 13.11
N GLY A 67 -5.19 -10.04 12.37
CA GLY A 67 -6.37 -9.54 11.65
C GLY A 67 -7.40 -8.91 12.58
N GLU A 68 -7.71 -9.56 13.70
CA GLU A 68 -8.61 -9.00 14.73
C GLU A 68 -8.06 -7.65 15.27
N PHE A 69 -6.75 -7.57 15.53
CA PHE A 69 -6.10 -6.34 15.98
C PHE A 69 -6.29 -5.20 14.98
N LEU A 70 -6.07 -5.45 13.68
CA LEU A 70 -6.25 -4.43 12.63
C LEU A 70 -7.71 -3.98 12.52
N ILE A 71 -8.66 -4.91 12.50
CA ILE A 71 -10.09 -4.60 12.38
C ILE A 71 -10.58 -3.77 13.57
N ASN A 72 -10.17 -4.13 14.80
CA ASN A 72 -10.54 -3.39 15.99
C ASN A 72 -10.00 -1.96 15.93
N PHE A 73 -8.71 -1.79 15.63
CA PHE A 73 -8.10 -0.47 15.50
C PHE A 73 -8.81 0.39 14.45
N LEU A 74 -9.03 -0.14 13.25
CA LEU A 74 -9.71 0.58 12.17
C LEU A 74 -11.13 1.00 12.56
N THR A 75 -11.85 0.12 13.26
CA THR A 75 -13.21 0.41 13.74
C THR A 75 -13.20 1.54 14.79
N GLU A 76 -12.24 1.52 15.72
CA GLU A 76 -12.06 2.58 16.73
C GLU A 76 -11.72 3.94 16.09
N GLU A 77 -10.95 3.94 14.99
CA GLU A 77 -10.62 5.14 14.20
C GLU A 77 -11.76 5.60 13.26
N GLY A 78 -12.88 4.87 13.23
CA GLY A 78 -14.05 5.21 12.41
C GLY A 78 -13.93 4.84 10.93
N VAL A 79 -12.93 4.04 10.54
CA VAL A 79 -12.80 3.55 9.16
C VAL A 79 -13.87 2.48 8.90
N ASN A 80 -14.56 2.57 7.76
CA ASN A 80 -15.47 1.53 7.33
C ASN A 80 -14.68 0.28 6.87
N VAL A 81 -14.80 -0.81 7.65
CA VAL A 81 -14.12 -2.09 7.44
C VAL A 81 -14.97 -3.13 6.71
N THR A 82 -16.16 -2.78 6.22
CA THR A 82 -17.06 -3.72 5.52
C THR A 82 -16.39 -4.37 4.31
N ASN A 83 -15.42 -3.66 3.70
CA ASN A 83 -14.67 -4.11 2.53
C ASN A 83 -13.31 -4.74 2.90
N VAL A 84 -13.17 -5.25 4.14
CA VAL A 84 -11.97 -5.98 4.60
C VAL A 84 -12.36 -7.42 4.95
N PRO A 85 -12.50 -8.31 3.94
CA PRO A 85 -12.85 -9.71 4.19
C PRO A 85 -11.73 -10.46 4.91
N THR A 86 -12.12 -11.53 5.61
CA THR A 86 -11.18 -12.53 6.14
C THR A 86 -10.90 -13.59 5.08
N LYS A 87 -9.65 -13.75 4.67
CA LYS A 87 -9.19 -14.75 3.68
C LYS A 87 -8.66 -15.98 4.40
N LYS A 88 -9.36 -17.11 4.27
CA LYS A 88 -8.95 -18.39 4.88
C LYS A 88 -7.66 -18.94 4.29
N GLY A 89 -6.83 -19.55 5.12
CA GLY A 89 -5.57 -20.16 4.68
C GLY A 89 -4.43 -19.17 4.40
N THR A 90 -4.67 -17.89 4.65
CA THR A 90 -3.66 -16.82 4.54
C THR A 90 -3.27 -16.31 5.93
N ARG A 91 -2.29 -15.39 5.99
CA ARG A 91 -1.91 -14.67 7.21
C ARG A 91 -2.04 -13.17 7.00
N THR A 92 -2.40 -12.47 8.06
CA THR A 92 -2.31 -11.00 8.05
C THR A 92 -0.85 -10.58 7.93
N SER A 93 -0.57 -9.61 7.06
CA SER A 93 0.78 -9.08 6.85
C SER A 93 1.40 -8.52 8.13
N ALA A 94 2.72 -8.68 8.27
CA ALA A 94 3.49 -8.08 9.35
C ALA A 94 4.77 -7.45 8.82
N VAL A 95 5.24 -6.41 9.51
CA VAL A 95 6.54 -5.77 9.28
C VAL A 95 7.27 -5.69 10.61
N ILE A 96 8.54 -6.08 10.63
CA ILE A 96 9.41 -5.87 11.79
C ILE A 96 10.45 -4.82 11.42
N LEU A 97 10.60 -3.80 12.28
CA LEU A 97 11.39 -2.62 11.98
C LEU A 97 12.33 -2.29 13.12
N GLY A 98 13.63 -2.17 12.81
CA GLY A 98 14.66 -1.59 13.66
C GLY A 98 14.67 -0.07 13.52
N ILE A 99 15.12 0.63 14.56
CA ILE A 99 15.27 2.09 14.55
C ILE A 99 16.72 2.41 14.90
N GLU A 100 17.52 2.74 13.91
CA GLU A 100 18.94 3.09 14.05
C GLU A 100 19.16 4.55 13.58
N PRO A 101 18.94 5.54 14.45
CA PRO A 101 19.12 6.95 14.08
C PRO A 101 20.55 7.26 13.57
N PRO A 102 20.72 8.30 12.71
CA PRO A 102 19.68 9.29 12.36
C PRO A 102 18.76 8.85 11.23
N ASP A 103 19.14 7.89 10.37
CA ASP A 103 18.53 7.65 9.07
C ASP A 103 18.39 6.18 8.68
N LYS A 104 18.72 5.23 9.59
CA LYS A 104 18.65 3.79 9.32
C LYS A 104 17.43 3.16 9.98
N PHE A 105 16.59 2.53 9.14
CA PHE A 105 15.36 1.86 9.56
C PHE A 105 15.29 0.48 8.87
N PRO A 106 16.18 -0.48 9.25
CA PRO A 106 16.15 -1.81 8.66
C PRO A 106 14.80 -2.48 8.96
N LEU A 107 14.18 -3.02 7.92
CA LEU A 107 12.88 -3.62 8.05
C LEU A 107 12.79 -4.95 7.29
N VAL A 108 11.90 -5.82 7.78
CA VAL A 108 11.60 -7.12 7.17
C VAL A 108 10.10 -7.23 6.98
N PHE A 109 9.66 -7.46 5.75
CA PHE A 109 8.27 -7.74 5.44
C PHE A 109 7.97 -9.24 5.55
N TYR A 110 6.94 -9.59 6.30
CA TYR A 110 6.33 -10.91 6.34
C TYR A 110 5.03 -10.85 5.54
N ARG A 111 5.15 -10.95 4.22
CA ARG A 111 4.04 -10.81 3.28
C ARG A 111 3.88 -11.99 2.31
N ASP A 112 4.53 -13.12 2.60
CA ASP A 112 4.36 -14.35 1.82
C ASP A 112 2.96 -14.92 2.06
N ASN A 113 2.20 -15.14 0.99
CA ASN A 113 0.79 -15.56 1.04
C ASN A 113 -0.08 -14.72 2.00
N ALA A 114 0.18 -13.42 2.03
CA ALA A 114 -0.54 -12.51 2.91
C ALA A 114 -1.96 -12.23 2.41
N SER A 115 -2.87 -12.00 3.34
CA SER A 115 -4.30 -11.82 3.08
C SER A 115 -4.58 -10.63 2.17
N ASP A 116 -3.90 -9.50 2.42
CA ASP A 116 -4.04 -8.28 1.63
C ASP A 116 -3.60 -8.44 0.16
N SER A 117 -2.75 -9.45 -0.12
CA SER A 117 -2.37 -9.83 -1.49
C SER A 117 -3.37 -10.78 -2.16
N GLN A 118 -4.42 -11.19 -1.46
CA GLN A 118 -5.48 -12.10 -1.95
C GLN A 118 -6.81 -11.40 -2.20
N VAL A 119 -6.81 -10.06 -2.22
CA VAL A 119 -7.98 -9.30 -2.68
C VAL A 119 -8.18 -9.56 -4.17
N ASP A 120 -9.38 -9.96 -4.55
CA ASP A 120 -9.73 -10.35 -5.91
C ASP A 120 -10.83 -9.45 -6.52
N ILE A 121 -11.23 -9.76 -7.76
CA ILE A 121 -12.25 -9.01 -8.49
C ILE A 121 -13.61 -9.06 -7.79
N ASP A 122 -13.96 -10.19 -7.16
CA ASP A 122 -15.23 -10.31 -6.45
C ASP A 122 -15.25 -9.43 -5.18
N ASP A 123 -14.10 -9.20 -4.54
CA ASP A 123 -13.97 -8.25 -3.43
C ASP A 123 -14.22 -6.81 -3.92
N VAL A 124 -13.70 -6.46 -5.10
CA VAL A 124 -13.92 -5.14 -5.72
C VAL A 124 -15.40 -4.93 -6.05
N ASP A 125 -16.06 -5.94 -6.60
CA ASP A 125 -17.50 -5.84 -6.91
C ASP A 125 -18.33 -5.65 -5.63
N ARG A 126 -18.00 -6.37 -4.55
CA ARG A 126 -18.64 -6.19 -3.23
C ARG A 126 -18.41 -4.80 -2.63
N ALA A 127 -17.23 -4.21 -2.87
CA ALA A 127 -16.87 -2.90 -2.34
C ALA A 127 -17.68 -1.75 -2.97
N ASN A 128 -18.34 -2.00 -4.10
CA ASN A 128 -19.20 -1.05 -4.80
C ASN A 128 -18.54 0.33 -5.01
N ILE A 129 -17.41 0.35 -5.69
CA ILE A 129 -16.61 1.57 -5.98
C ILE A 129 -17.46 2.78 -6.43
N PRO A 130 -18.56 2.61 -7.20
CA PRO A 130 -19.44 3.73 -7.59
C PRO A 130 -20.01 4.57 -6.45
N ASP A 131 -20.08 4.04 -5.24
CA ASP A 131 -20.61 4.76 -4.07
C ASP A 131 -19.60 5.74 -3.45
N TYR A 132 -18.39 5.84 -4.00
CA TYR A 132 -17.32 6.70 -3.51
C TYR A 132 -17.05 7.88 -4.47
N LYS A 133 -16.48 8.97 -3.93
CA LYS A 133 -16.01 10.13 -4.71
C LYS A 133 -14.60 9.89 -5.25
N VAL A 134 -13.78 9.18 -4.46
CA VAL A 134 -12.36 8.91 -4.73
C VAL A 134 -12.04 7.44 -4.47
N LEU A 135 -11.29 6.82 -5.38
CA LEU A 135 -10.57 5.58 -5.19
C LEU A 135 -9.07 5.90 -5.09
N LEU A 136 -8.43 5.55 -3.98
CA LEU A 136 -6.98 5.58 -3.85
C LEU A 136 -6.43 4.17 -3.99
N ILE A 137 -5.50 3.98 -4.90
CA ILE A 137 -4.76 2.74 -5.13
C ILE A 137 -3.28 2.97 -4.84
N ASN A 138 -2.52 1.91 -4.54
CA ASN A 138 -1.08 2.03 -4.33
C ASN A 138 -0.25 0.97 -5.06
N GLY A 139 1.05 1.26 -5.24
CA GLY A 139 1.98 0.42 -5.98
C GLY A 139 2.13 -0.98 -5.39
N THR A 140 2.13 -1.11 -4.07
CA THR A 140 2.27 -2.41 -3.40
C THR A 140 1.04 -3.32 -3.55
N ALA A 141 -0.11 -2.80 -3.99
CA ALA A 141 -1.26 -3.62 -4.38
C ALA A 141 -1.11 -4.23 -5.78
N MET A 142 -0.18 -3.72 -6.59
CA MET A 142 -0.02 -4.13 -7.98
C MET A 142 1.17 -5.07 -8.22
N ASN A 143 1.84 -5.54 -7.18
CA ASN A 143 3.05 -6.35 -7.32
C ASN A 143 2.79 -7.83 -7.58
N ILE A 144 1.62 -8.35 -7.20
CA ILE A 144 1.29 -9.79 -7.27
C ILE A 144 -0.19 -10.01 -7.61
N GLU A 145 -0.50 -11.15 -8.25
CA GLU A 145 -1.88 -11.61 -8.44
C GLU A 145 -2.42 -12.31 -7.17
N PRO A 146 -3.75 -12.23 -6.92
CA PRO A 146 -4.80 -11.64 -7.75
C PRO A 146 -4.98 -10.12 -7.57
N THR A 147 -4.34 -9.50 -6.57
CA THR A 147 -4.55 -8.10 -6.18
C THR A 147 -4.18 -7.13 -7.29
N ARG A 148 -3.19 -7.46 -8.14
CA ARG A 148 -2.87 -6.65 -9.34
C ARG A 148 -4.09 -6.52 -10.25
N SER A 149 -4.67 -7.65 -10.68
CA SER A 149 -5.85 -7.66 -11.55
C SER A 149 -7.03 -6.95 -10.89
N ALA A 150 -7.24 -7.15 -9.58
CA ALA A 150 -8.27 -6.47 -8.82
C ALA A 150 -8.07 -4.94 -8.79
N THR A 151 -6.83 -4.45 -8.67
CA THR A 151 -6.51 -3.01 -8.69
C THR A 151 -6.82 -2.38 -10.05
N PHE A 152 -6.42 -3.03 -11.14
CA PHE A 152 -6.74 -2.57 -12.50
C PHE A 152 -8.26 -2.56 -12.72
N TYR A 153 -8.95 -3.62 -12.32
CA TYR A 153 -10.40 -3.71 -12.43
C TYR A 153 -11.11 -2.63 -11.62
N ALA A 154 -10.70 -2.39 -10.36
CA ALA A 154 -11.23 -1.31 -9.54
C ALA A 154 -11.07 0.06 -10.22
N THR A 155 -9.92 0.29 -10.87
CA THR A 155 -9.65 1.51 -11.62
C THR A 155 -10.59 1.66 -12.82
N GLU A 156 -10.82 0.59 -13.59
CA GLU A 156 -11.80 0.59 -14.69
C GLU A 156 -13.23 0.91 -14.22
N VAL A 157 -13.65 0.27 -13.11
CA VAL A 157 -14.97 0.52 -12.50
C VAL A 157 -15.08 1.97 -12.04
N ALA A 158 -14.03 2.52 -11.41
CA ALA A 158 -13.98 3.90 -11.00
C ALA A 158 -14.17 4.87 -12.18
N LEU A 159 -13.41 4.68 -13.26
CA LEU A 159 -13.51 5.53 -14.46
C LEU A 159 -14.88 5.49 -15.12
N LYS A 160 -15.45 4.30 -15.29
CA LYS A 160 -16.81 4.12 -15.86
C LYS A 160 -17.90 4.86 -15.07
N ASN A 161 -17.66 5.11 -13.76
CA ASN A 161 -18.61 5.72 -12.85
C ASN A 161 -18.22 7.13 -12.40
N ASN A 162 -17.25 7.77 -13.05
CA ASN A 162 -16.74 9.10 -12.73
C ASN A 162 -16.21 9.23 -11.29
N VAL A 163 -15.66 8.16 -10.72
CA VAL A 163 -14.91 8.17 -9.46
C VAL A 163 -13.47 8.57 -9.77
N LYS A 164 -12.92 9.51 -9.01
CA LYS A 164 -11.55 9.99 -9.22
C LYS A 164 -10.55 8.96 -8.71
N VAL A 165 -9.56 8.62 -9.53
CA VAL A 165 -8.51 7.70 -9.13
C VAL A 165 -7.26 8.48 -8.69
N VAL A 166 -6.75 8.16 -7.51
CA VAL A 166 -5.48 8.66 -6.96
C VAL A 166 -4.53 7.47 -6.81
N LEU A 167 -3.29 7.62 -7.26
CA LEU A 167 -2.23 6.62 -7.15
C LEU A 167 -1.17 7.10 -6.17
N ASP A 168 -0.92 6.34 -5.12
CA ASP A 168 0.28 6.39 -4.31
C ASP A 168 1.31 5.41 -4.90
N LEU A 169 2.45 5.90 -5.37
CA LEU A 169 3.44 5.08 -6.06
C LEU A 169 3.99 3.96 -5.18
N ASP A 170 4.26 4.23 -3.92
CA ASP A 170 4.60 3.25 -2.86
C ASP A 170 5.53 2.13 -3.35
N PHE A 171 6.69 2.49 -3.92
CA PHE A 171 7.68 1.52 -4.36
C PHE A 171 8.38 0.87 -3.16
N ARG A 172 8.36 -0.47 -3.12
CA ARG A 172 9.08 -1.28 -2.12
C ARG A 172 9.92 -2.31 -2.87
N ALA A 173 11.23 -2.12 -2.88
CA ALA A 173 12.14 -2.85 -3.75
C ALA A 173 12.07 -4.38 -3.57
N ASP A 174 11.92 -4.86 -2.34
CA ASP A 174 11.85 -6.29 -2.00
C ASP A 174 10.54 -6.98 -2.40
N GLN A 175 9.53 -6.19 -2.76
CA GLN A 175 8.21 -6.72 -3.14
C GLN A 175 8.05 -6.91 -4.65
N TRP A 176 9.04 -6.57 -5.44
CA TRP A 176 9.03 -6.75 -6.89
C TRP A 176 10.10 -7.75 -7.33
N HIS A 177 9.70 -8.78 -8.05
CA HIS A 177 10.63 -9.78 -8.59
C HIS A 177 11.67 -9.18 -9.55
N ASP A 178 11.35 -8.04 -10.15
CA ASP A 178 12.23 -7.21 -10.97
C ASP A 178 11.79 -5.75 -10.81
N TYR A 179 12.71 -4.85 -10.51
CA TYR A 179 12.42 -3.44 -10.30
C TYR A 179 11.76 -2.77 -11.52
N ARG A 180 12.11 -3.23 -12.73
CA ARG A 180 11.50 -2.75 -13.98
C ARG A 180 10.02 -3.11 -14.09
N ALA A 181 9.59 -4.19 -13.45
CA ALA A 181 8.17 -4.59 -13.43
C ALA A 181 7.30 -3.56 -12.72
N PHE A 182 7.81 -2.88 -11.68
CA PHE A 182 7.14 -1.74 -11.06
C PHE A 182 6.87 -0.65 -12.10
N GLY A 183 7.91 -0.20 -12.81
CA GLY A 183 7.78 0.86 -13.82
C GLY A 183 6.81 0.48 -14.95
N VAL A 184 6.86 -0.77 -15.44
CA VAL A 184 5.91 -1.26 -16.47
C VAL A 184 4.48 -1.18 -15.95
N THR A 185 4.23 -1.63 -14.72
CA THR A 185 2.90 -1.66 -14.11
C THR A 185 2.37 -0.26 -13.85
N VAL A 186 3.19 0.63 -13.27
CA VAL A 186 2.81 2.02 -13.00
C VAL A 186 2.49 2.76 -14.29
N ARG A 187 3.35 2.69 -15.31
CA ARG A 187 3.10 3.36 -16.61
C ARG A 187 1.86 2.82 -17.32
N ALA A 188 1.48 1.57 -17.09
CA ALA A 188 0.25 1.03 -17.66
C ALA A 188 -1.03 1.60 -17.01
N ILE A 189 -1.00 1.93 -15.72
CA ILE A 189 -2.16 2.45 -14.99
C ILE A 189 -2.23 3.99 -14.98
N LEU A 190 -1.10 4.69 -15.06
CA LEU A 190 -1.01 6.16 -14.99
C LEU A 190 -1.98 6.92 -15.92
N PRO A 191 -2.21 6.50 -17.18
CA PRO A 191 -3.19 7.18 -18.05
C PRO A 191 -4.62 7.20 -17.51
N GLN A 192 -4.92 6.37 -16.52
CA GLN A 192 -6.22 6.21 -15.88
C GLN A 192 -6.30 6.95 -14.54
N VAL A 193 -5.23 7.58 -14.10
CA VAL A 193 -5.08 8.20 -12.79
C VAL A 193 -5.26 9.71 -12.90
N LYS A 194 -5.99 10.31 -11.97
CA LYS A 194 -6.17 11.77 -11.92
C LYS A 194 -5.02 12.47 -11.20
N ILE A 195 -4.49 11.84 -10.15
CA ILE A 195 -3.39 12.36 -9.33
C ILE A 195 -2.48 11.18 -8.99
N ALA A 196 -1.18 11.31 -9.26
CA ALA A 196 -0.17 10.39 -8.77
C ALA A 196 0.71 11.12 -7.73
N ILE A 197 1.03 10.44 -6.65
CA ILE A 197 1.84 10.94 -5.54
C ILE A 197 2.97 9.95 -5.29
N GLY A 198 4.16 10.46 -5.05
CA GLY A 198 5.33 9.65 -4.72
C GLY A 198 6.53 10.52 -4.36
N THR A 199 7.55 9.88 -3.80
CA THR A 199 8.87 10.51 -3.60
C THR A 199 9.63 10.60 -4.91
N GLU A 200 10.76 11.32 -4.92
CA GLU A 200 11.66 11.38 -6.08
C GLU A 200 12.12 9.99 -6.50
N GLU A 201 12.50 9.14 -5.54
CA GLU A 201 12.94 7.76 -5.78
C GLU A 201 11.83 6.91 -6.40
N GLU A 202 10.60 7.08 -5.96
CA GLU A 202 9.45 6.33 -6.51
C GLU A 202 9.11 6.76 -7.93
N ILE A 203 9.26 8.03 -8.25
CA ILE A 203 9.12 8.55 -9.62
C ILE A 203 10.26 8.01 -10.52
N LEU A 204 11.49 8.03 -10.02
CA LEU A 204 12.62 7.41 -10.72
C LEU A 204 12.42 5.91 -10.91
N ALA A 205 11.90 5.21 -9.89
CA ALA A 205 11.56 3.78 -9.98
C ALA A 205 10.58 3.48 -11.12
N ALA A 206 9.60 4.35 -11.34
CA ALA A 206 8.64 4.19 -12.44
C ALA A 206 9.29 4.23 -13.83
N THR A 207 10.54 4.67 -13.96
CA THR A 207 11.27 4.81 -15.23
C THR A 207 12.55 3.98 -15.32
N ILE A 208 12.78 3.04 -14.37
CA ILE A 208 13.96 2.16 -14.39
C ILE A 208 14.02 1.37 -15.71
N GLU A 209 15.18 1.43 -16.35
CA GLU A 209 15.51 0.66 -17.57
C GLU A 209 16.50 -0.47 -17.25
N ASN A 210 17.34 -0.28 -16.22
CA ASN A 210 18.35 -1.24 -15.79
C ASN A 210 18.32 -1.43 -14.27
N VAL A 211 18.34 -2.68 -13.83
CA VAL A 211 18.34 -3.02 -12.39
C VAL A 211 19.53 -2.44 -11.62
N SER A 212 20.65 -2.16 -12.28
CA SER A 212 21.82 -1.49 -11.68
C SER A 212 21.60 -0.03 -11.28
N GLN A 213 20.46 0.57 -11.67
CA GLN A 213 20.07 1.90 -11.22
C GLN A 213 19.60 1.92 -9.77
N VAL A 214 19.22 0.77 -9.20
CA VAL A 214 18.71 0.64 -7.83
C VAL A 214 19.83 0.18 -6.90
N GLU A 215 20.06 0.93 -5.83
CA GLU A 215 20.99 0.59 -4.77
C GLU A 215 20.26 0.57 -3.42
N ILE A 216 20.26 -0.60 -2.77
CA ILE A 216 19.68 -0.76 -1.43
C ILE A 216 20.80 -0.66 -0.41
N LYS A 217 20.80 0.39 0.40
CA LYS A 217 21.74 0.60 1.50
C LYS A 217 21.12 0.23 2.82
N ASP A 218 21.89 -0.34 3.72
CA ASP A 218 21.51 -0.64 5.11
C ASP A 218 20.16 -1.38 5.24
N GLN A 219 19.81 -2.21 4.26
CA GLN A 219 18.53 -2.94 4.18
C GLN A 219 17.28 -2.03 4.22
N GLN A 220 17.39 -0.80 3.76
CA GLN A 220 16.29 0.16 3.67
C GLN A 220 15.45 -0.10 2.41
N MET A 221 14.61 -1.12 2.46
CA MET A 221 13.76 -1.53 1.32
C MET A 221 12.69 -0.50 0.97
N SER A 222 12.33 0.36 1.91
CA SER A 222 11.33 1.42 1.71
C SER A 222 11.88 2.69 1.09
N ALA A 223 13.20 2.86 1.06
CA ALA A 223 13.87 4.06 0.53
C ALA A 223 15.17 3.67 -0.21
N PRO A 224 15.08 2.89 -1.30
CA PRO A 224 16.25 2.57 -2.12
C PRO A 224 16.76 3.84 -2.80
N GLU A 225 18.08 3.97 -2.96
CA GLU A 225 18.62 5.01 -3.85
C GLU A 225 18.44 4.60 -5.31
N ILE A 226 17.88 5.50 -6.12
CA ILE A 226 17.66 5.24 -7.54
C ILE A 226 18.39 6.29 -8.37
N LYS A 227 19.31 5.83 -9.21
CA LYS A 227 20.07 6.70 -10.10
C LYS A 227 19.23 7.10 -11.31
N GLY A 228 19.06 8.39 -11.54
CA GLY A 228 18.30 8.92 -12.67
C GLY A 228 18.24 10.45 -12.67
N ASP A 229 17.58 10.98 -13.67
CA ASP A 229 17.26 12.40 -13.80
C ASP A 229 15.74 12.53 -13.57
N ILE A 230 15.36 13.24 -12.51
CA ILE A 230 13.95 13.38 -12.11
C ILE A 230 13.13 14.15 -13.16
N ASP A 231 13.70 15.17 -13.79
CA ASP A 231 13.00 15.95 -14.81
C ASP A 231 12.72 15.12 -16.07
N LEU A 232 13.65 14.21 -16.42
CA LEU A 232 13.44 13.26 -17.51
C LEU A 232 12.43 12.18 -17.11
N ALA A 233 12.47 11.70 -15.87
CA ALA A 233 11.52 10.71 -15.37
C ALA A 233 10.09 11.26 -15.41
N ILE A 234 9.85 12.47 -14.89
CA ILE A 234 8.52 13.12 -14.90
C ILE A 234 7.99 13.28 -16.34
N LYS A 235 8.86 13.53 -17.32
CA LYS A 235 8.44 13.65 -18.72
C LYS A 235 8.11 12.32 -19.39
N LYS A 236 8.61 11.21 -18.82
CA LYS A 236 8.38 9.85 -19.35
C LYS A 236 7.08 9.20 -18.82
N ILE A 237 6.59 9.66 -17.69
CA ILE A 237 5.36 9.15 -17.04
C ILE A 237 4.22 10.15 -17.20
#